data_f8a77cf3653fcac8024f8339cfbf8a0d
#
_entry.id   f8a77cf3653fcac8024f8339cfbf8a0d
#
_cell.length_a   1.000
_cell.length_b   1.000
_cell.length_c   1.000
_cell.angle_alpha   90.00
_cell.angle_beta   90.00
_cell.angle_gamma   90.00
#
_symmetry.space_group_name_H-M   'P 1'
#
loop_
_entity.id
_entity.type
_entity.pdbx_description
1 polymer ?
#
loop_
_entity_poly.entity_id
_entity_poly.type
_entity_poly.pdbx_seq_one_letter_code
_entity_poly.pdbx_strand_id
1 'polypeptide(L)'
;MSRHRAVIAGATLLAGLGLGLASAWAQDSKERTVEQYTCKDVMRESGANRDVVIAFLHGYFLGKSGSSKFNLDVLRQQSDAFIERCLDNPGEKAVDAAAKVKG
;
A
#
# COMPACT_ATOMS: atom_id res chain seq x y z
N MET A 1 -11.61 -12.27 51.27
CA MET A 1 -11.35 -12.17 50.83
C MET A 1 -11.35 -12.29 49.94
N SER A 2 -11.20 -12.19 49.78
CA SER A 2 -10.95 -12.17 48.95
C SER A 2 -11.08 -12.34 48.10
N ARG A 3 -11.02 -12.30 47.99
CA ARG A 3 -10.95 -12.46 47.16
C ARG A 3 -11.18 -12.33 46.23
N HIS A 4 -11.20 -12.18 46.06
CA HIS A 4 -11.19 -12.03 45.06
C HIS A 4 -11.31 -11.80 44.39
N ARG A 5 -11.46 -11.69 44.64
CA ARG A 5 -11.31 -11.45 43.97
C ARG A 5 -11.22 -11.40 43.07
N ALA A 6 -11.20 -11.39 43.17
CA ALA A 6 -10.81 -11.33 42.22
C ALA A 6 -11.10 -11.27 41.35
N VAL A 7 -11.33 -11.29 41.29
CA VAL A 7 -11.30 -11.07 40.38
C VAL A 7 -11.44 -10.81 39.56
N ILE A 8 -11.51 -10.69 39.70
CA ILE A 8 -11.44 -10.32 38.86
C ILE A 8 -11.27 -10.24 38.02
N ALA A 9 -11.13 -10.40 38.06
CA ALA A 9 -10.76 -10.30 37.24
C ALA A 9 -10.91 -10.32 36.27
N GLY A 10 -11.01 -10.38 36.03
CA GLY A 10 -10.84 -10.27 35.13
C GLY A 10 -11.12 -10.18 34.30
N ALA A 11 -11.31 -10.08 34.20
CA ALA A 11 -11.26 -9.77 33.43
C ALA A 11 -11.27 -9.47 32.66
N THR A 12 -11.12 -9.40 32.80
CA THR A 12 -10.80 -9.04 32.07
C THR A 12 -10.77 -9.08 31.17
N LEU A 13 -10.85 -9.36 31.13
CA LEU A 13 -10.47 -9.35 30.29
C LEU A 13 -10.70 -9.31 29.49
N LEU A 14 -11.00 -9.37 29.46
CA LEU A 14 -10.92 -9.26 28.65
C LEU A 14 -11.10 -8.92 28.02
N ALA A 15 -11.40 -8.77 28.27
CA ALA A 15 -11.30 -8.31 27.67
C ALA A 15 -11.09 -8.03 27.02
N GLY A 16 -11.08 -8.00 27.08
CA GLY A 16 -10.59 -7.67 26.40
C GLY A 16 -10.39 -7.94 25.73
N LEU A 17 -10.48 -8.24 25.61
CA LEU A 17 -10.27 -8.43 24.77
C LEU A 17 -10.41 -8.45 23.93
N GLY A 18 -10.20 -8.73 24.32
CA GLY A 18 -10.17 -8.86 22.88
C GLY A 18 -10.82 -7.86 22.08
N LEU A 19 -11.35 -7.01 22.49
CA LEU A 19 -11.93 -6.12 21.72
C LEU A 19 -11.14 -5.23 20.97
N GLY A 20 -10.04 -4.91 21.31
CA GLY A 20 -9.19 -4.04 20.54
C GLY A 20 -8.86 -4.56 19.17
N LEU A 21 -9.05 -5.81 18.99
CA LEU A 21 -8.72 -6.45 17.72
C LEU A 21 -9.59 -5.97 16.58
N ALA A 22 -10.84 -5.71 16.85
CA ALA A 22 -11.73 -5.27 15.79
C ALA A 22 -11.28 -3.96 15.17
N SER A 23 -10.74 -3.06 15.97
CA SER A 23 -10.26 -1.78 15.46
C SER A 23 -9.07 -1.97 14.55
N ALA A 24 -8.20 -2.90 14.87
CA ALA A 24 -7.03 -3.15 14.04
C ALA A 24 -7.44 -3.62 12.64
N TRP A 25 -8.46 -4.44 12.55
CA TRP A 25 -8.90 -4.92 11.26
C TRP A 25 -9.37 -3.80 10.35
N ALA A 26 -10.11 -2.87 10.90
CA ALA A 26 -10.61 -1.77 10.10
C ALA A 26 -9.48 -0.96 9.50
N GLN A 27 -8.39 -0.78 10.26
CA GLN A 27 -7.26 -0.02 9.76
C GLN A 27 -6.49 -0.80 8.70
N ASP A 28 -6.38 -2.10 8.89
CA ASP A 28 -5.64 -2.94 7.95
C ASP A 28 -6.23 -2.90 6.55
N SER A 29 -7.52 -2.62 6.43
CA SER A 29 -8.16 -2.60 5.13
C SER A 29 -7.60 -1.52 4.20
N LYS A 30 -6.87 -0.55 4.74
CA LYS A 30 -6.27 0.51 3.95
C LYS A 30 -4.83 0.24 3.57
N GLU A 31 -4.26 -0.81 4.11
CA GLU A 31 -2.89 -1.14 3.78
C GLU A 31 -2.82 -1.89 2.45
N ARG A 32 -1.73 -1.70 1.76
CA ARG A 32 -1.48 -2.38 0.50
C ARG A 32 -0.05 -2.90 0.51
N THR A 33 0.13 -4.07 -0.08
CA THR A 33 1.47 -4.62 -0.29
C THR A 33 1.87 -4.27 -1.71
N VAL A 34 3.02 -3.62 -1.86
CA VAL A 34 3.40 -3.10 -3.17
C VAL A 34 3.44 -4.18 -4.25
N GLU A 35 3.90 -5.40 -3.90
CA GLU A 35 4.00 -6.49 -4.86
C GLU A 35 2.63 -7.08 -5.23
N GLN A 36 1.60 -6.79 -4.46
CA GLN A 36 0.25 -7.28 -4.72
C GLN A 36 -0.64 -6.26 -5.42
N TYR A 37 -0.19 -5.03 -5.46
CA TYR A 37 -0.96 -3.94 -6.03
C TYR A 37 -0.98 -4.09 -7.54
N THR A 38 -2.16 -3.96 -8.16
CA THR A 38 -2.31 -4.15 -9.60
C THR A 38 -2.53 -2.83 -10.31
N CYS A 39 -2.38 -2.86 -11.62
CA CYS A 39 -2.71 -1.71 -12.45
C CYS A 39 -4.14 -1.25 -12.23
N LYS A 40 -5.08 -2.19 -12.09
CA LYS A 40 -6.46 -1.86 -11.79
C LYS A 40 -6.58 -1.09 -10.49
N ASP A 41 -5.83 -1.50 -9.47
CA ASP A 41 -5.85 -0.80 -8.19
C ASP A 41 -5.38 0.64 -8.34
N VAL A 42 -4.31 0.85 -9.10
CA VAL A 42 -3.79 2.19 -9.37
C VAL A 42 -4.85 3.05 -10.06
N MET A 43 -5.47 2.48 -11.09
CA MET A 43 -6.42 3.25 -11.90
C MET A 43 -7.71 3.57 -11.17
N ARG A 44 -8.00 2.86 -10.08
CA ARG A 44 -9.18 3.14 -9.25
C ARG A 44 -8.95 4.30 -8.28
N GLU A 45 -7.72 4.69 -8.07
CA GLU A 45 -7.45 5.80 -7.16
C GLU A 45 -7.90 7.12 -7.78
N SER A 46 -8.23 8.08 -6.93
CA SER A 46 -8.50 9.44 -7.40
C SER A 46 -7.24 10.04 -8.00
N GLY A 47 -7.39 11.12 -8.75
CA GLY A 47 -6.25 11.75 -9.42
C GLY A 47 -5.07 12.02 -8.49
N ALA A 48 -5.36 12.67 -7.35
CA ALA A 48 -4.30 13.00 -6.39
C ALA A 48 -3.67 11.75 -5.79
N ASN A 49 -4.49 10.77 -5.40
CA ASN A 49 -3.97 9.55 -4.82
C ASN A 49 -3.21 8.73 -5.85
N ARG A 50 -3.68 8.74 -7.09
CA ARG A 50 -2.97 8.05 -8.17
C ARG A 50 -1.57 8.63 -8.36
N ASP A 51 -1.46 9.95 -8.34
CA ASP A 51 -0.15 10.58 -8.46
C ASP A 51 0.79 10.17 -7.35
N VAL A 52 0.27 10.08 -6.12
CA VAL A 52 1.06 9.64 -4.98
C VAL A 52 1.53 8.20 -5.17
N VAL A 53 0.64 7.33 -5.61
CA VAL A 53 1.00 5.92 -5.83
C VAL A 53 2.05 5.79 -6.92
N ILE A 54 1.91 6.53 -8.01
CA ILE A 54 2.88 6.47 -9.11
C ILE A 54 4.25 6.97 -8.64
N ALA A 55 4.26 8.07 -7.88
CA ALA A 55 5.52 8.57 -7.33
C ALA A 55 6.16 7.55 -6.39
N PHE A 56 5.34 6.90 -5.57
CA PHE A 56 5.81 5.85 -4.67
C PHE A 56 6.45 4.71 -5.47
N LEU A 57 5.82 4.28 -6.55
CA LEU A 57 6.36 3.20 -7.38
C LEU A 57 7.69 3.57 -8.01
N HIS A 58 7.83 4.80 -8.48
CA HIS A 58 9.10 5.27 -9.01
C HIS A 58 10.19 5.22 -7.94
N GLY A 59 9.88 5.71 -6.74
CA GLY A 59 10.83 5.68 -5.62
C GLY A 59 11.20 4.27 -5.21
N TYR A 60 10.21 3.38 -5.23
CA TYR A 60 10.42 1.97 -4.91
C TYR A 60 11.45 1.36 -5.86
N PHE A 61 11.28 1.58 -7.17
CA PHE A 61 12.23 1.06 -8.15
C PHE A 61 13.59 1.71 -8.05
N LEU A 62 13.61 3.01 -7.84
CA LEU A 62 14.86 3.72 -7.69
C LEU A 62 15.65 3.14 -6.54
N GLY A 63 14.98 2.93 -5.40
CA GLY A 63 15.61 2.35 -4.23
C GLY A 63 16.13 0.94 -4.48
N LYS A 64 15.34 0.13 -5.17
CA LYS A 64 15.76 -1.24 -5.46
C LYS A 64 16.95 -1.28 -6.41
N SER A 65 17.08 -0.30 -7.28
CA SER A 65 18.22 -0.24 -8.21
C SER A 65 19.49 0.29 -7.54
N GLY A 66 19.39 0.73 -6.29
CA GLY A 66 20.54 1.25 -5.58
C GLY A 66 20.92 2.66 -5.98
N SER A 67 20.06 3.33 -6.73
CA SER A 67 20.31 4.70 -7.18
C SER A 67 19.46 5.69 -6.39
N SER A 68 19.91 6.91 -6.32
CA SER A 68 19.13 8.00 -5.74
C SER A 68 18.99 9.17 -6.70
N LYS A 69 19.40 8.99 -7.94
CA LYS A 69 19.36 10.05 -8.95
C LYS A 69 18.10 9.93 -9.78
N PHE A 70 17.46 11.04 -10.04
CA PHE A 70 16.28 11.05 -10.87
C PHE A 70 16.20 12.35 -11.68
N ASN A 71 15.40 12.30 -12.73
CA ASN A 71 15.13 13.44 -13.60
C ASN A 71 13.61 13.62 -13.68
N LEU A 72 13.13 14.81 -13.37
CA LEU A 72 11.70 15.06 -13.30
C LEU A 72 11.00 14.86 -14.64
N ASP A 73 11.62 15.30 -15.73
CA ASP A 73 11.02 15.15 -17.05
C ASP A 73 10.90 13.67 -17.42
N VAL A 74 11.93 12.89 -17.10
CA VAL A 74 11.88 11.45 -17.34
C VAL A 74 10.79 10.79 -16.50
N LEU A 75 10.66 11.22 -15.24
CA LEU A 75 9.60 10.68 -14.37
C LEU A 75 8.23 10.96 -14.93
N ARG A 76 8.02 12.15 -15.49
CA ARG A 76 6.72 12.47 -16.11
C ARG A 76 6.44 11.57 -17.30
N GLN A 77 7.43 11.36 -18.16
CA GLN A 77 7.27 10.48 -19.31
C GLN A 77 6.98 9.06 -18.88
N GLN A 78 7.70 8.59 -17.87
CA GLN A 78 7.49 7.24 -17.35
C GLN A 78 6.12 7.11 -16.69
N SER A 79 5.66 8.16 -16.02
CA SER A 79 4.33 8.15 -15.41
C SER A 79 3.24 8.04 -16.46
N ASP A 80 3.37 8.79 -17.54
CA ASP A 80 2.39 8.73 -18.63
C ASP A 80 2.40 7.36 -19.28
N ALA A 81 3.57 6.82 -19.53
CA ALA A 81 3.70 5.49 -20.13
C ALA A 81 3.14 4.41 -19.19
N PHE A 82 3.36 4.59 -17.89
CA PHE A 82 2.84 3.67 -16.90
C PHE A 82 1.31 3.66 -16.90
N ILE A 83 0.69 4.83 -16.96
CA ILE A 83 -0.76 4.93 -17.00
C ILE A 83 -1.31 4.24 -18.24
N GLU A 84 -0.71 4.51 -19.40
CA GLU A 84 -1.14 3.87 -20.63
C GLU A 84 -1.02 2.36 -20.56
N ARG A 85 0.09 1.88 -20.02
CA ARG A 85 0.28 0.45 -19.89
C ARG A 85 -0.74 -0.17 -18.94
N CYS A 86 -1.05 0.51 -17.83
CA CYS A 86 -2.03 0.01 -16.89
C CYS A 86 -3.43 -0.01 -17.45
N LEU A 87 -3.78 0.95 -18.31
CA LEU A 87 -5.07 0.95 -18.98
C LEU A 87 -5.21 -0.26 -19.89
N ASP A 88 -4.13 -0.64 -20.56
CA ASP A 88 -4.13 -1.79 -21.47
C ASP A 88 -4.00 -3.12 -20.73
N ASN A 89 -3.45 -3.11 -19.53
CA ASN A 89 -3.14 -4.33 -18.78
C ASN A 89 -3.60 -4.23 -17.34
N PRO A 90 -4.91 -4.15 -17.09
CA PRO A 90 -5.42 -3.90 -15.72
C PRO A 90 -5.08 -5.00 -14.73
N GLY A 91 -4.87 -6.21 -15.21
CA GLY A 91 -4.51 -7.32 -14.32
C GLY A 91 -3.04 -7.42 -13.99
N GLU A 92 -2.21 -6.62 -14.64
CA GLU A 92 -0.76 -6.68 -14.40
C GLU A 92 -0.43 -6.10 -13.04
N LYS A 93 0.61 -6.64 -12.41
CA LYS A 93 1.10 -6.05 -11.18
C LYS A 93 1.69 -4.68 -11.46
N ALA A 94 1.39 -3.73 -10.60
CA ALA A 94 1.85 -2.36 -10.81
C ALA A 94 3.38 -2.28 -10.84
N VAL A 95 4.05 -3.08 -10.01
CA VAL A 95 5.51 -3.10 -10.01
C VAL A 95 6.06 -3.61 -11.34
N ASP A 96 5.40 -4.59 -11.95
CA ASP A 96 5.84 -5.13 -13.24
C ASP A 96 5.63 -4.10 -14.35
N ALA A 97 4.49 -3.42 -14.33
CA ALA A 97 4.20 -2.38 -15.31
C ALA A 97 5.21 -1.25 -15.20
N ALA A 98 5.52 -0.83 -13.97
CA ALA A 98 6.50 0.23 -13.74
C ALA A 98 7.88 -0.18 -14.23
N ALA A 99 8.26 -1.43 -14.01
CA ALA A 99 9.56 -1.92 -14.45
C ALA A 99 9.67 -1.86 -15.97
N LYS A 100 8.58 -2.16 -16.67
CA LYS A 100 8.60 -2.19 -18.13
C LYS A 100 8.68 -0.83 -18.77
N VAL A 101 8.11 0.19 -18.14
CA VAL A 101 8.16 1.53 -18.71
C VAL A 101 9.40 2.31 -18.28
N LYS A 102 10.11 1.80 -17.30
CA LYS A 102 11.28 2.45 -16.78
C LYS A 102 12.44 2.41 -17.76
N GLY A 103 12.52 1.30 -18.46
CA GLY A 103 13.62 1.03 -19.34
C GLY A 103 13.71 1.94 -20.47
#